data_259ed2ee81d5540bc69d154abddcbf49
#
_entry.id   259ed2ee81d5540bc69d154abddcbf49
#
_cell.length_a   1.000
_cell.length_b   1.000
_cell.length_c   1.000
_cell.angle_alpha   90.00
_cell.angle_beta   90.00
_cell.angle_gamma   90.00
#
_symmetry.space_group_name_H-M   'P 1'
#
loop_
_entity.id
_entity.type
_entity.pdbx_description
1 polymer ?
#
loop_
_entity_poly.entity_id
_entity_poly.type
_entity_poly.pdbx_seq_one_letter_code
_entity_poly.pdbx_strand_id
1 'polypeptide(L)'
;MTIKTVGFLKKLLDTAGPSGFEQAPGRVWREEVATFADDVRADVHGNSVAVLNPKGKPRVMFAGHIDEIGLQVTHIDEEGFLYFSGIGGWDSQVLVGQRVLLLTRAGPVHGVVGKKAVHQLKKEELDRVTKVIDLWIDIGAANRDEAANRVRVGDAGVLDTRVEEYPNGRIVSRSLDNRIGAYVAAEALRRLATQKPKHAAVFSVASTREEIAWTGSGARTSAVGIEPDVAVVVDVTHATDYPGADKKHSGDHKLGGGVVLSLSLIHI
;
A
#
# COMPACT_ATOMS: atom_id res chain seq x y z
N MET A 1 21.23 2.39 8.38
CA MET A 1 20.11 3.35 8.23
C MET A 1 20.33 4.50 9.19
N THR A 2 20.05 5.74 8.78
CA THR A 2 20.07 6.88 9.72
C THR A 2 18.75 6.97 10.46
N ILE A 3 18.72 7.60 11.65
CA ILE A 3 17.48 7.81 12.44
C ILE A 3 16.41 8.54 11.60
N LYS A 4 16.81 9.54 10.78
CA LYS A 4 15.90 10.27 9.90
C LYS A 4 15.25 9.35 8.86
N THR A 5 16.03 8.47 8.26
CA THR A 5 15.57 7.50 7.24
C THR A 5 14.53 6.53 7.80
N VAL A 6 14.75 6.04 9.03
CA VAL A 6 13.78 5.19 9.73
C VAL A 6 12.49 5.95 10.04
N GLY A 7 12.60 7.23 10.46
CA GLY A 7 11.44 8.08 10.75
C GLY A 7 10.55 8.29 9.51
N PHE A 8 11.14 8.53 8.34
CA PHE A 8 10.40 8.65 7.09
C PHE A 8 9.67 7.34 6.72
N LEU A 9 10.36 6.19 6.80
CA LEU A 9 9.74 4.90 6.53
C LEU A 9 8.55 4.64 7.45
N LYS A 10 8.68 4.85 8.75
CA LYS A 10 7.58 4.68 9.72
C LYS A 10 6.40 5.61 9.40
N LYS A 11 6.66 6.89 9.14
CA LYS A 11 5.63 7.86 8.76
C LYS A 11 4.89 7.44 7.50
N LEU A 12 5.62 6.92 6.50
CA LEU A 12 5.05 6.44 5.25
C LEU A 12 4.18 5.20 5.47
N LEU A 13 4.67 4.21 6.25
CA LEU A 13 3.95 2.98 6.55
C LEU A 13 2.68 3.23 7.39
N ASP A 14 2.71 4.16 8.34
CA ASP A 14 1.56 4.47 9.21
C ASP A 14 0.49 5.32 8.53
N THR A 15 0.82 6.03 7.44
CA THR A 15 -0.13 6.91 6.74
C THR A 15 -1.11 6.08 5.93
N ALA A 16 -2.41 6.12 6.25
CA ALA A 16 -3.44 5.39 5.52
C ALA A 16 -3.59 5.92 4.08
N GLY A 17 -3.74 5.02 3.11
CA GLY A 17 -3.90 5.37 1.69
C GLY A 17 -4.16 4.12 0.83
N PRO A 18 -5.38 3.55 0.89
CA PRO A 18 -5.73 2.47 -0.01
C PRO A 18 -5.81 2.96 -1.46
N SER A 19 -5.76 2.01 -2.41
CA SER A 19 -5.81 2.32 -3.84
C SER A 19 -6.98 3.24 -4.21
N GLY A 20 -6.68 4.32 -4.91
CA GLY A 20 -7.62 5.40 -5.24
C GLY A 20 -7.66 6.53 -4.19
N PHE A 21 -7.02 6.36 -3.02
CA PHE A 21 -7.01 7.32 -1.91
C PHE A 21 -5.59 7.64 -1.42
N GLU A 22 -4.61 7.65 -2.32
CA GLU A 22 -3.18 7.74 -2.03
C GLU A 22 -2.67 9.16 -1.75
N GLN A 23 -3.55 10.16 -1.67
CA GLN A 23 -3.16 11.57 -1.55
C GLN A 23 -2.28 11.83 -0.30
N ALA A 24 -2.62 11.20 0.83
CA ALA A 24 -1.89 11.39 2.08
C ALA A 24 -0.49 10.77 2.04
N PRO A 25 -0.30 9.47 1.76
CA PRO A 25 1.05 8.89 1.64
C PRO A 25 1.85 9.51 0.49
N GLY A 26 1.22 9.87 -0.64
CA GLY A 26 1.88 10.59 -1.72
C GLY A 26 2.42 11.96 -1.29
N ARG A 27 1.70 12.68 -0.44
CA ARG A 27 2.19 13.94 0.15
C ARG A 27 3.38 13.69 1.07
N VAL A 28 3.30 12.72 1.96
CA VAL A 28 4.41 12.35 2.87
C VAL A 28 5.67 12.02 2.07
N TRP A 29 5.52 11.27 0.99
CA TRP A 29 6.63 10.89 0.12
C TRP A 29 7.23 12.12 -0.59
N ARG A 30 6.40 12.97 -1.19
CA ARG A 30 6.87 14.19 -1.89
C ARG A 30 7.56 15.17 -0.96
N GLU A 31 7.06 15.36 0.27
CA GLU A 31 7.69 16.22 1.28
C GLU A 31 9.13 15.75 1.60
N GLU A 32 9.34 14.44 1.73
CA GLU A 32 10.68 13.89 1.99
C GLU A 32 11.62 14.08 0.79
N VAL A 33 11.19 13.68 -0.41
CA VAL A 33 12.06 13.71 -1.60
C VAL A 33 12.37 15.14 -2.06
N ALA A 34 11.51 16.11 -1.76
CA ALA A 34 11.75 17.53 -2.05
C ALA A 34 12.97 18.08 -1.31
N THR A 35 13.45 17.42 -0.27
CA THR A 35 14.65 17.85 0.45
C THR A 35 15.96 17.60 -0.30
N PHE A 36 15.94 16.83 -1.39
CA PHE A 36 17.15 16.44 -2.13
C PHE A 36 16.96 16.31 -3.65
N ALA A 37 15.73 16.34 -4.15
CA ALA A 37 15.44 16.27 -5.59
C ALA A 37 15.50 17.68 -6.25
N ASP A 38 15.79 17.74 -7.53
CA ASP A 38 15.78 19.01 -8.31
C ASP A 38 14.36 19.45 -8.68
N ASP A 39 13.44 18.48 -8.91
CA ASP A 39 12.01 18.75 -9.16
C ASP A 39 11.16 17.62 -8.57
N VAL A 40 9.99 18.02 -8.04
CA VAL A 40 8.99 17.08 -7.46
C VAL A 40 7.60 17.49 -7.89
N ARG A 41 6.83 16.52 -8.39
CA ARG A 41 5.45 16.76 -8.83
C ARG A 41 4.53 15.56 -8.58
N ALA A 42 3.25 15.81 -8.61
CA ALA A 42 2.25 14.76 -8.84
C ALA A 42 1.73 14.87 -10.28
N ASP A 43 1.47 13.74 -10.91
CA ASP A 43 0.79 13.73 -12.22
C ASP A 43 -0.74 13.66 -12.05
N VAL A 44 -1.46 13.70 -13.18
CA VAL A 44 -2.93 13.66 -13.20
C VAL A 44 -3.48 12.34 -12.67
N HIS A 45 -2.70 11.24 -12.76
CA HIS A 45 -3.09 9.93 -12.25
C HIS A 45 -2.94 9.85 -10.71
N GLY A 46 -2.18 10.77 -10.12
CA GLY A 46 -1.87 10.80 -8.69
C GLY A 46 -0.48 10.26 -8.33
N ASN A 47 0.29 9.77 -9.32
CA ASN A 47 1.65 9.33 -9.08
C ASN A 47 2.50 10.49 -8.56
N SER A 48 3.41 10.19 -7.64
CA SER A 48 4.41 11.14 -7.16
C SER A 48 5.73 10.87 -7.85
N VAL A 49 6.30 11.90 -8.46
CA VAL A 49 7.54 11.83 -9.26
C VAL A 49 8.54 12.84 -8.72
N ALA A 50 9.75 12.38 -8.47
CA ALA A 50 10.91 13.22 -8.15
C ALA A 50 12.03 12.97 -9.16
N VAL A 51 12.82 13.97 -9.49
CA VAL A 51 13.90 13.83 -10.48
C VAL A 51 15.15 14.58 -10.06
N LEU A 52 16.30 13.99 -10.40
CA LEU A 52 17.61 14.62 -10.43
C LEU A 52 18.05 14.79 -11.88
N ASN A 53 18.61 15.96 -12.21
CA ASN A 53 19.09 16.32 -13.54
C ASN A 53 18.02 16.10 -14.65
N PRO A 54 16.88 16.80 -14.62
CA PRO A 54 15.72 16.52 -15.50
C PRO A 54 16.02 16.59 -16.99
N LYS A 55 17.08 17.28 -17.40
CA LYS A 55 17.53 17.40 -18.80
C LYS A 55 18.57 16.34 -19.22
N GLY A 56 18.97 15.47 -18.28
CA GLY A 56 19.98 14.45 -18.50
C GLY A 56 19.52 13.31 -19.42
N LYS A 57 20.49 12.54 -19.89
CA LYS A 57 20.33 11.31 -20.64
C LYS A 57 21.42 10.32 -20.22
N PRO A 58 21.15 9.00 -20.14
CA PRO A 58 19.84 8.36 -20.31
C PRO A 58 18.89 8.71 -19.17
N ARG A 59 17.60 8.44 -19.39
CA ARG A 59 16.54 8.53 -18.35
C ARG A 59 16.45 7.21 -17.60
N VAL A 60 16.70 7.22 -16.32
CA VAL A 60 16.63 6.04 -15.44
C VAL A 60 15.48 6.25 -14.46
N MET A 61 14.58 5.30 -14.38
CA MET A 61 13.42 5.35 -13.48
C MET A 61 13.51 4.24 -12.41
N PHE A 62 13.38 4.61 -11.15
CA PHE A 62 13.12 3.71 -10.04
C PHE A 62 11.65 3.84 -9.65
N ALA A 63 10.92 2.75 -9.50
CA ALA A 63 9.50 2.79 -9.17
C ALA A 63 9.12 1.74 -8.12
N GLY A 64 8.22 2.12 -7.21
CA GLY A 64 7.50 1.25 -6.30
C GLY A 64 6.12 1.83 -6.08
N HIS A 65 5.10 1.01 -5.78
CA HIS A 65 3.77 1.55 -5.55
C HIS A 65 3.57 2.02 -4.10
N ILE A 66 2.68 2.99 -3.93
CA ILE A 66 2.48 3.68 -2.64
C ILE A 66 1.12 3.38 -2.04
N ASP A 67 0.20 2.86 -2.84
CA ASP A 67 -1.10 2.38 -2.37
C ASP A 67 -0.96 1.09 -1.56
N GLU A 68 -2.00 0.77 -0.87
CA GLU A 68 -2.18 -0.45 -0.10
C GLU A 68 -3.58 -1.02 -0.34
N ILE A 69 -3.81 -2.29 -0.04
CA ILE A 69 -5.15 -2.86 -0.01
C ILE A 69 -6.00 -2.20 1.07
N GLY A 70 -7.31 -2.17 0.86
CA GLY A 70 -8.21 -1.50 1.79
C GLY A 70 -9.65 -2.00 1.70
N LEU A 71 -10.55 -1.22 2.26
CA LEU A 71 -11.98 -1.48 2.28
C LEU A 71 -12.72 -0.26 1.76
N GLN A 72 -13.86 -0.45 1.09
CA GLN A 72 -14.73 0.64 0.67
C GLN A 72 -16.15 0.38 1.15
N VAL A 73 -16.74 1.34 1.85
CA VAL A 73 -18.13 1.26 2.31
C VAL A 73 -19.08 1.28 1.11
N THR A 74 -19.95 0.27 1.04
CA THR A 74 -20.92 0.08 -0.06
C THR A 74 -22.36 0.28 0.37
N HIS A 75 -22.68 0.09 1.66
CA HIS A 75 -24.04 0.23 2.19
C HIS A 75 -24.00 0.52 3.68
N ILE A 76 -25.04 1.19 4.18
CA ILE A 76 -25.31 1.43 5.61
C ILE A 76 -26.74 0.93 5.87
N ASP A 77 -26.89 -0.02 6.81
CA ASP A 77 -28.21 -0.56 7.15
C ASP A 77 -28.96 0.30 8.16
N GLU A 78 -30.20 -0.09 8.49
CA GLU A 78 -31.06 0.67 9.40
C GLU A 78 -30.55 0.65 10.84
N GLU A 79 -29.79 -0.36 11.23
CA GLU A 79 -29.16 -0.52 12.53
C GLU A 79 -27.82 0.23 12.66
N GLY A 80 -27.31 0.80 11.55
CA GLY A 80 -26.09 1.61 11.52
C GLY A 80 -24.81 0.81 11.23
N PHE A 81 -24.90 -0.46 10.86
CA PHE A 81 -23.76 -1.24 10.40
C PHE A 81 -23.37 -0.88 8.97
N LEU A 82 -22.06 -0.91 8.70
CA LEU A 82 -21.53 -0.58 7.39
C LEU A 82 -21.12 -1.85 6.66
N TYR A 83 -21.67 -2.07 5.48
CA TYR A 83 -21.20 -3.11 4.56
C TYR A 83 -20.14 -2.56 3.64
N PHE A 84 -19.22 -3.41 3.18
CA PHE A 84 -18.07 -2.96 2.42
C PHE A 84 -17.64 -3.99 1.36
N SER A 85 -16.88 -3.52 0.40
CA SER A 85 -16.11 -4.34 -0.53
C SER A 85 -14.61 -4.19 -0.25
N GLY A 86 -13.81 -5.18 -0.69
CA GLY A 86 -12.36 -5.05 -0.70
C GLY A 86 -11.89 -4.09 -1.79
N ILE A 87 -10.87 -3.30 -1.47
CA ILE A 87 -9.99 -2.63 -2.42
C ILE A 87 -8.73 -3.50 -2.50
N GLY A 88 -8.43 -4.04 -3.69
CA GLY A 88 -7.38 -5.07 -3.84
C GLY A 88 -7.81 -6.46 -3.38
N GLY A 89 -6.85 -7.38 -3.27
CA GLY A 89 -7.08 -8.79 -2.93
C GLY A 89 -7.11 -9.03 -1.42
N TRP A 90 -8.21 -9.59 -0.90
CA TRP A 90 -8.35 -9.91 0.53
C TRP A 90 -8.60 -11.38 0.79
N ASP A 91 -7.86 -11.94 1.73
CA ASP A 91 -8.31 -13.12 2.48
C ASP A 91 -9.30 -12.66 3.56
N SER A 92 -10.58 -12.98 3.39
CA SER A 92 -11.64 -12.57 4.31
C SER A 92 -11.45 -13.09 5.74
N GLN A 93 -10.66 -14.15 5.92
CA GLN A 93 -10.41 -14.75 7.23
C GLN A 93 -9.57 -13.85 8.13
N VAL A 94 -8.69 -13.01 7.55
CA VAL A 94 -7.87 -12.08 8.33
C VAL A 94 -8.63 -10.82 8.75
N LEU A 95 -9.83 -10.57 8.20
CA LEU A 95 -10.60 -9.36 8.48
C LEU A 95 -11.41 -9.44 9.78
N VAL A 96 -11.87 -10.63 10.14
CA VAL A 96 -12.79 -10.81 11.28
C VAL A 96 -12.15 -10.37 12.60
N GLY A 97 -12.83 -9.45 13.30
CA GLY A 97 -12.36 -8.90 14.59
C GLY A 97 -11.29 -7.81 14.45
N GLN A 98 -10.84 -7.48 13.24
CA GLN A 98 -9.88 -6.41 13.02
C GLN A 98 -10.52 -5.04 13.27
N ARG A 99 -9.71 -4.13 13.80
CA ARG A 99 -10.05 -2.72 13.84
C ARG A 99 -9.76 -2.09 12.50
N VAL A 100 -10.61 -1.14 12.12
CA VAL A 100 -10.48 -0.41 10.85
C VAL A 100 -10.50 1.09 11.10
N LEU A 101 -9.78 1.82 10.27
CA LEU A 101 -9.76 3.26 10.21
C LEU A 101 -10.39 3.70 8.89
N LEU A 102 -11.60 4.27 8.97
CA LEU A 102 -12.30 4.82 7.81
C LEU A 102 -11.86 6.28 7.58
N LEU A 103 -11.56 6.59 6.34
CA LEU A 103 -11.09 7.91 5.89
C LEU A 103 -12.29 8.73 5.44
N THR A 104 -12.83 9.55 6.32
CA THR A 104 -14.01 10.37 6.02
C THR A 104 -13.66 11.85 5.86
N ARG A 105 -14.57 12.64 5.31
CA ARG A 105 -14.39 14.09 5.15
C ARG A 105 -14.25 14.83 6.48
N ALA A 106 -14.91 14.34 7.52
CA ALA A 106 -14.90 14.95 8.86
C ALA A 106 -13.67 14.52 9.69
N GLY A 107 -12.87 13.60 9.17
CA GLY A 107 -11.74 13.00 9.87
C GLY A 107 -11.87 11.48 9.97
N PRO A 108 -10.91 10.81 10.59
CA PRO A 108 -10.92 9.36 10.69
C PRO A 108 -12.03 8.85 11.63
N VAL A 109 -12.67 7.74 11.25
CA VAL A 109 -13.66 7.03 12.07
C VAL A 109 -13.17 5.61 12.32
N HIS A 110 -13.10 5.21 13.59
CA HIS A 110 -12.71 3.85 13.98
C HIS A 110 -13.93 2.93 13.96
N GLY A 111 -13.71 1.68 13.57
CA GLY A 111 -14.71 0.63 13.60
C GLY A 111 -14.07 -0.73 13.85
N VAL A 112 -14.89 -1.75 13.97
CA VAL A 112 -14.48 -3.15 14.10
C VAL A 112 -15.23 -4.02 13.10
N VAL A 113 -14.51 -4.96 12.46
CA VAL A 113 -15.15 -5.90 11.51
C VAL A 113 -15.81 -7.01 12.29
N GLY A 114 -17.12 -7.14 12.11
CA GLY A 114 -17.97 -8.15 12.70
C GLY A 114 -18.41 -9.22 11.70
N LYS A 115 -18.81 -10.36 12.24
CA LYS A 115 -19.50 -11.42 11.52
C LYS A 115 -20.51 -12.11 12.43
N LYS A 116 -21.40 -12.91 11.85
CA LYS A 116 -22.34 -13.76 12.59
C LYS A 116 -21.59 -14.62 13.62
N ALA A 117 -22.06 -14.61 14.87
CA ALA A 117 -21.44 -15.33 15.96
C ALA A 117 -21.47 -16.85 15.74
N VAL A 118 -20.40 -17.55 16.17
CA VAL A 118 -20.24 -19.01 15.96
C VAL A 118 -21.43 -19.80 16.50
N HIS A 119 -22.00 -19.38 17.63
CA HIS A 119 -23.16 -20.04 18.24
C HIS A 119 -24.48 -19.91 17.45
N GLN A 120 -24.53 -19.01 16.48
CA GLN A 120 -25.68 -18.77 15.61
C GLN A 120 -25.51 -19.37 14.22
N LEU A 121 -24.32 -19.94 13.93
CA LEU A 121 -24.05 -20.61 12.65
C LEU A 121 -24.73 -21.96 12.61
N LYS A 122 -25.27 -22.32 11.45
CA LYS A 122 -25.72 -23.67 11.16
C LYS A 122 -24.51 -24.58 10.95
N LYS A 123 -24.70 -25.89 11.13
CA LYS A 123 -23.60 -26.87 10.99
C LYS A 123 -22.88 -26.78 9.65
N GLU A 124 -23.63 -26.50 8.57
CA GLU A 124 -23.10 -26.38 7.20
C GLU A 124 -22.34 -25.08 6.98
N GLU A 125 -22.49 -24.08 7.88
CA GLU A 125 -21.81 -22.79 7.82
C GLU A 125 -20.47 -22.80 8.59
N LEU A 126 -20.28 -23.74 9.52
CA LEU A 126 -19.10 -23.77 10.40
C LEU A 126 -17.80 -24.00 9.64
N ASP A 127 -17.82 -24.86 8.60
CA ASP A 127 -16.65 -25.22 7.81
C ASP A 127 -16.47 -24.33 6.56
N ARG A 128 -17.30 -23.29 6.40
CA ARG A 128 -17.22 -22.39 5.25
C ARG A 128 -16.37 -21.16 5.57
N VAL A 129 -15.50 -20.80 4.64
CA VAL A 129 -14.82 -19.51 4.67
C VAL A 129 -15.87 -18.40 4.54
N THR A 130 -15.92 -17.51 5.52
CA THR A 130 -16.80 -16.33 5.51
C THR A 130 -16.42 -15.43 4.33
N LYS A 131 -17.37 -15.01 3.52
CA LYS A 131 -17.11 -14.10 2.40
C LYS A 131 -17.11 -12.65 2.89
N VAL A 132 -16.40 -11.75 2.20
CA VAL A 132 -16.38 -10.32 2.53
C VAL A 132 -17.80 -9.73 2.58
N ILE A 133 -18.69 -10.16 1.70
CA ILE A 133 -20.09 -9.69 1.65
C ILE A 133 -20.91 -10.06 2.90
N ASP A 134 -20.45 -11.06 3.67
CA ASP A 134 -21.12 -11.51 4.91
C ASP A 134 -20.56 -10.79 6.16
N LEU A 135 -19.63 -9.84 5.96
CA LEU A 135 -19.00 -9.05 7.01
C LEU A 135 -19.61 -7.64 7.06
N TRP A 136 -19.51 -7.01 8.22
CA TRP A 136 -19.88 -5.62 8.42
C TRP A 136 -18.85 -4.91 9.28
N ILE A 137 -18.87 -3.57 9.27
CA ILE A 137 -18.10 -2.74 10.20
C ILE A 137 -19.07 -2.11 11.18
N ASP A 138 -18.79 -2.28 12.45
CA ASP A 138 -19.47 -1.61 13.55
C ASP A 138 -18.66 -0.38 13.97
N ILE A 139 -19.26 0.80 13.92
CA ILE A 139 -18.70 2.08 14.35
C ILE A 139 -19.35 2.62 15.62
N GLY A 140 -20.20 1.81 16.29
CA GLY A 140 -20.94 2.16 17.48
C GLY A 140 -22.08 3.16 17.23
N ALA A 141 -22.64 3.21 16.02
CA ALA A 141 -23.82 4.01 15.69
C ALA A 141 -25.08 3.30 16.17
N ALA A 142 -26.05 4.05 16.69
CA ALA A 142 -27.31 3.50 17.16
C ALA A 142 -28.32 3.23 16.03
N ASN A 143 -28.15 3.83 14.88
CA ASN A 143 -29.01 3.71 13.70
C ASN A 143 -28.31 4.25 12.45
N ARG A 144 -29.00 4.10 11.31
CA ARG A 144 -28.51 4.56 10.00
C ARG A 144 -28.16 6.04 9.95
N ASP A 145 -29.01 6.90 10.51
CA ASP A 145 -28.80 8.35 10.44
C ASP A 145 -27.53 8.77 11.19
N GLU A 146 -27.30 8.20 12.36
CA GLU A 146 -26.07 8.44 13.12
C GLU A 146 -24.85 7.94 12.36
N ALA A 147 -24.89 6.75 11.77
CA ALA A 147 -23.82 6.23 10.94
C ALA A 147 -23.57 7.12 9.71
N ALA A 148 -24.61 7.51 8.98
CA ALA A 148 -24.53 8.33 7.77
C ALA A 148 -24.03 9.76 8.02
N ASN A 149 -24.22 10.29 9.23
CA ASN A 149 -23.62 11.57 9.65
C ASN A 149 -22.11 11.49 9.81
N ARG A 150 -21.54 10.29 10.03
CA ARG A 150 -20.11 10.07 10.28
C ARG A 150 -19.39 9.46 9.08
N VAL A 151 -20.04 8.56 8.35
CA VAL A 151 -19.46 7.77 7.24
C VAL A 151 -20.41 7.78 6.05
N ARG A 152 -19.89 7.80 4.84
CA ARG A 152 -20.65 7.75 3.60
C ARG A 152 -20.34 6.49 2.80
N VAL A 153 -21.29 6.05 2.01
CA VAL A 153 -21.02 5.09 0.94
C VAL A 153 -19.96 5.69 0.00
N GLY A 154 -18.92 4.91 -0.27
CA GLY A 154 -17.74 5.33 -1.03
C GLY A 154 -16.54 5.75 -0.18
N ASP A 155 -16.71 6.01 1.13
CA ASP A 155 -15.56 6.23 2.01
C ASP A 155 -14.71 4.95 2.08
N ALA A 156 -13.40 5.13 2.04
CA ALA A 156 -12.45 4.02 2.11
C ALA A 156 -11.87 3.88 3.51
N GLY A 157 -11.28 2.72 3.78
CA GLY A 157 -10.61 2.45 5.05
C GLY A 157 -9.49 1.43 4.92
N VAL A 158 -8.71 1.35 5.96
CA VAL A 158 -7.61 0.38 6.11
C VAL A 158 -7.71 -0.31 7.46
N LEU A 159 -6.97 -1.40 7.67
CA LEU A 159 -6.80 -1.94 9.02
C LEU A 159 -6.13 -0.89 9.92
N ASP A 160 -6.68 -0.68 11.11
CA ASP A 160 -6.14 0.28 12.09
C ASP A 160 -4.97 -0.34 12.86
N THR A 161 -3.86 -0.52 12.16
CA THR A 161 -2.60 -1.03 12.71
C THR A 161 -1.48 -0.03 12.44
N ARG A 162 -0.50 0.00 13.35
CA ARG A 162 0.70 0.81 13.23
C ARG A 162 1.89 -0.07 12.93
N VAL A 163 2.97 0.54 12.45
CA VAL A 163 4.23 -0.17 12.31
C VAL A 163 4.76 -0.59 13.68
N GLU A 164 5.11 -1.85 13.81
CA GLU A 164 5.68 -2.44 15.03
C GLU A 164 7.08 -2.97 14.77
N GLU A 165 7.96 -2.78 15.75
CA GLU A 165 9.31 -3.34 15.72
C GLU A 165 9.31 -4.68 16.46
N TYR A 166 9.80 -5.71 15.78
CA TYR A 166 9.94 -7.06 16.31
C TYR A 166 11.42 -7.40 16.55
N PRO A 167 11.72 -8.42 17.37
CA PRO A 167 13.09 -8.89 17.57
C PRO A 167 13.81 -9.17 16.25
N ASN A 168 15.14 -9.13 16.29
CA ASN A 168 16.04 -9.38 15.17
C ASN A 168 15.94 -8.33 14.04
N GLY A 169 15.57 -7.08 14.38
CA GLY A 169 15.49 -5.98 13.42
C GLY A 169 14.38 -6.12 12.40
N ARG A 170 13.33 -6.84 12.73
CA ARG A 170 12.13 -7.01 11.90
C ARG A 170 11.12 -5.92 12.19
N ILE A 171 10.34 -5.57 11.20
CA ILE A 171 9.19 -4.68 11.32
C ILE A 171 7.94 -5.38 10.76
N VAL A 172 6.79 -5.05 11.35
CA VAL A 172 5.49 -5.52 10.89
C VAL A 172 4.63 -4.30 10.59
N SER A 173 3.97 -4.29 9.44
CA SER A 173 3.05 -3.22 9.04
C SER A 173 2.09 -3.73 7.96
N ARG A 174 0.90 -3.14 7.88
CA ARG A 174 -0.11 -3.46 6.84
C ARG A 174 0.32 -3.09 5.43
N SER A 175 1.19 -2.07 5.29
CA SER A 175 1.51 -1.40 4.01
C SER A 175 2.96 -1.61 3.56
N LEU A 176 3.63 -2.68 4.04
CA LEU A 176 4.95 -3.06 3.52
C LEU A 176 4.89 -3.37 2.03
N ASP A 177 3.80 -3.99 1.59
CA ASP A 177 3.38 -4.06 0.21
C ASP A 177 2.66 -2.76 -0.15
N ASN A 178 3.21 -1.88 -1.03
CA ASN A 178 4.62 -1.89 -1.43
C ASN A 178 5.27 -0.54 -1.12
N ARG A 179 4.94 0.05 0.03
CA ARG A 179 5.59 1.29 0.47
C ARG A 179 7.08 1.11 0.74
N ILE A 180 7.53 -0.13 0.96
CA ILE A 180 8.96 -0.40 1.02
C ILE A 180 9.63 -0.15 -0.34
N GLY A 181 8.98 -0.51 -1.45
CA GLY A 181 9.47 -0.23 -2.79
C GLY A 181 9.50 1.28 -3.10
N ALA A 182 8.42 2.00 -2.76
CA ALA A 182 8.38 3.46 -2.88
C ALA A 182 9.45 4.15 -2.02
N TYR A 183 9.72 3.63 -0.82
CA TYR A 183 10.82 4.07 0.05
C TYR A 183 12.19 3.78 -0.57
N VAL A 184 12.41 2.59 -1.10
CA VAL A 184 13.67 2.20 -1.75
C VAL A 184 13.95 3.08 -2.97
N ALA A 185 12.93 3.38 -3.78
CA ALA A 185 13.06 4.30 -4.90
C ALA A 185 13.47 5.72 -4.45
N ALA A 186 12.87 6.24 -3.37
CA ALA A 186 13.23 7.52 -2.78
C ALA A 186 14.67 7.51 -2.21
N GLU A 187 15.05 6.45 -1.53
CA GLU A 187 16.37 6.30 -0.93
C GLU A 187 17.48 6.16 -1.99
N ALA A 188 17.19 5.48 -3.10
CA ALA A 188 18.09 5.42 -4.25
C ALA A 188 18.34 6.83 -4.81
N LEU A 189 17.28 7.63 -5.01
CA LEU A 189 17.42 9.01 -5.47
C LEU A 189 18.21 9.86 -4.47
N ARG A 190 17.96 9.73 -3.17
CA ARG A 190 18.67 10.46 -2.11
C ARG A 190 20.17 10.17 -2.14
N ARG A 191 20.55 8.91 -2.32
CA ARG A 191 21.99 8.52 -2.43
C ARG A 191 22.62 9.09 -3.67
N LEU A 192 21.93 9.06 -4.80
CA LEU A 192 22.42 9.62 -6.05
C LEU A 192 22.52 11.15 -6.00
N ALA A 193 21.63 11.84 -5.26
CA ALA A 193 21.71 13.28 -5.06
C ALA A 193 23.04 13.73 -4.45
N THR A 194 23.64 12.92 -3.56
CA THR A 194 24.96 13.23 -2.99
C THR A 194 26.08 13.13 -4.01
N GLN A 195 25.91 12.32 -5.06
CA GLN A 195 26.89 12.10 -6.13
C GLN A 195 26.72 13.07 -7.30
N LYS A 196 25.60 13.80 -7.35
CA LYS A 196 25.24 14.78 -8.40
C LYS A 196 25.40 14.19 -9.81
N PRO A 197 24.50 13.36 -10.29
CA PRO A 197 24.60 12.74 -11.60
C PRO A 197 24.77 13.79 -12.69
N LYS A 198 25.89 13.71 -13.45
CA LYS A 198 26.25 14.73 -14.45
C LYS A 198 25.56 14.52 -15.81
N HIS A 199 25.22 13.29 -16.13
CA HIS A 199 24.71 12.89 -17.44
C HIS A 199 23.24 12.42 -17.38
N ALA A 200 22.96 11.36 -16.62
CA ALA A 200 21.63 10.78 -16.56
C ALA A 200 20.60 11.67 -15.87
N ALA A 201 19.36 11.63 -16.35
CA ALA A 201 18.20 12.04 -15.58
C ALA A 201 17.72 10.84 -14.75
N VAL A 202 17.64 11.00 -13.43
CA VAL A 202 17.23 9.93 -12.53
C VAL A 202 15.89 10.27 -11.91
N PHE A 203 14.90 9.44 -12.18
CA PHE A 203 13.53 9.58 -11.69
C PHE A 203 13.27 8.58 -10.57
N SER A 204 12.60 9.03 -9.52
CA SER A 204 12.02 8.18 -8.49
C SER A 204 10.51 8.35 -8.53
N VAL A 205 9.78 7.26 -8.53
CA VAL A 205 8.32 7.22 -8.69
C VAL A 205 7.71 6.44 -7.54
N ALA A 206 6.75 7.07 -6.85
CA ALA A 206 5.78 6.40 -6.01
C ALA A 206 4.47 6.30 -6.80
N SER A 207 4.23 5.14 -7.41
CA SER A 207 3.10 4.91 -8.29
C SER A 207 1.83 4.59 -7.50
N THR A 208 0.66 4.80 -8.12
CA THR A 208 -0.66 4.65 -7.50
C THR A 208 -1.47 3.55 -8.18
N ARG A 209 -2.46 2.98 -7.45
CA ARG A 209 -3.47 2.04 -7.95
C ARG A 209 -2.90 0.74 -8.51
N GLU A 210 -1.81 0.25 -7.93
CA GLU A 210 -1.24 -1.04 -8.33
C GLU A 210 -2.16 -2.18 -7.92
N GLU A 211 -2.65 -2.16 -6.70
CA GLU A 211 -3.45 -3.20 -6.05
C GLU A 211 -4.82 -3.48 -6.71
N ILE A 212 -5.30 -2.54 -7.55
CA ILE A 212 -6.59 -2.66 -8.25
C ILE A 212 -6.45 -2.71 -9.78
N ALA A 213 -5.22 -2.70 -10.31
CA ALA A 213 -4.97 -2.58 -11.72
C ALA A 213 -4.24 -3.79 -12.29
N TRP A 214 -4.94 -4.64 -13.02
CA TRP A 214 -4.37 -5.77 -13.77
C TRP A 214 -3.30 -5.37 -14.81
N THR A 215 -3.18 -4.07 -15.13
CA THR A 215 -2.29 -3.56 -16.17
C THR A 215 -1.24 -2.58 -15.63
N GLY A 216 -0.98 -2.55 -14.31
CA GLY A 216 0.06 -1.71 -13.70
C GLY A 216 -0.21 -0.21 -13.87
N SER A 217 -1.38 0.25 -13.50
CA SER A 217 -1.92 1.58 -13.77
C SER A 217 -0.92 2.74 -13.56
N GLY A 218 -0.43 2.94 -12.34
CA GLY A 218 0.46 4.07 -12.02
C GLY A 218 1.86 3.92 -12.62
N ALA A 219 2.41 2.72 -12.63
CA ALA A 219 3.71 2.45 -13.23
C ALA A 219 3.68 2.71 -14.75
N ARG A 220 2.60 2.26 -15.43
CA ARG A 220 2.41 2.49 -16.87
C ARG A 220 2.28 3.96 -17.21
N THR A 221 1.44 4.70 -16.49
CA THR A 221 1.25 6.14 -16.76
C THR A 221 2.53 6.94 -16.48
N SER A 222 3.29 6.58 -15.46
CA SER A 222 4.60 7.16 -15.17
C SER A 222 5.61 6.86 -16.27
N ALA A 223 5.67 5.61 -16.76
CA ALA A 223 6.57 5.25 -17.87
C ALA A 223 6.24 6.02 -19.16
N VAL A 224 4.96 6.19 -19.47
CA VAL A 224 4.54 7.01 -20.62
C VAL A 224 4.93 8.48 -20.45
N GLY A 225 4.77 9.04 -19.24
CA GLY A 225 5.09 10.45 -18.99
C GLY A 225 6.59 10.74 -18.84
N ILE A 226 7.39 9.76 -18.44
CA ILE A 226 8.83 9.88 -18.24
C ILE A 226 9.61 9.43 -19.48
N GLU A 227 9.13 8.43 -20.20
CA GLU A 227 9.84 7.76 -21.33
C GLU A 227 11.24 7.31 -20.90
N PRO A 228 11.37 6.41 -19.90
CA PRO A 228 12.67 5.98 -19.40
C PRO A 228 13.39 5.08 -20.42
N ASP A 229 14.71 5.25 -20.52
CA ASP A 229 15.56 4.32 -21.26
C ASP A 229 15.77 3.01 -20.47
N VAL A 230 15.74 3.11 -19.11
CA VAL A 230 15.83 1.98 -18.19
C VAL A 230 14.89 2.20 -17.02
N ALA A 231 14.17 1.17 -16.62
CA ALA A 231 13.35 1.16 -15.42
C ALA A 231 13.74 0.03 -14.47
N VAL A 232 13.87 0.35 -13.19
CA VAL A 232 14.02 -0.61 -12.09
C VAL A 232 12.77 -0.53 -11.24
N VAL A 233 11.96 -1.58 -11.28
CA VAL A 233 10.75 -1.69 -10.48
C VAL A 233 11.06 -2.49 -9.22
N VAL A 234 10.67 -1.96 -8.08
CA VAL A 234 10.89 -2.58 -6.77
C VAL A 234 9.55 -2.98 -6.21
N ASP A 235 9.42 -4.25 -5.88
CA ASP A 235 8.25 -4.80 -5.22
C ASP A 235 8.65 -5.81 -4.14
N VAL A 236 7.70 -6.18 -3.29
CA VAL A 236 7.89 -7.22 -2.28
C VAL A 236 7.68 -8.61 -2.88
N THR A 237 8.20 -9.62 -2.20
CA THR A 237 7.90 -11.01 -2.49
C THR A 237 7.83 -11.81 -1.20
N HIS A 238 7.22 -12.99 -1.26
CA HIS A 238 7.11 -13.88 -0.11
C HIS A 238 8.47 -14.50 0.21
N ALA A 239 8.96 -14.33 1.44
CA ALA A 239 10.05 -15.16 1.95
C ALA A 239 9.58 -16.62 2.05
N THR A 240 10.49 -17.57 1.93
CA THR A 240 10.18 -19.02 1.92
C THR A 240 10.65 -19.74 3.17
N ASP A 241 10.88 -19.02 4.26
CA ASP A 241 11.25 -19.55 5.57
C ASP A 241 10.07 -19.61 6.56
N TYR A 242 8.82 -19.56 6.06
CA TYR A 242 7.61 -19.80 6.85
C TYR A 242 7.16 -21.27 6.79
N PRO A 243 6.39 -21.76 7.79
CA PRO A 243 5.89 -23.14 7.81
C PRO A 243 5.01 -23.47 6.59
N GLY A 244 5.35 -24.53 5.86
CA GLY A 244 4.59 -24.98 4.69
C GLY A 244 4.98 -24.34 3.36
N ALA A 245 6.02 -23.53 3.31
CA ALA A 245 6.49 -22.94 2.05
C ALA A 245 6.95 -24.00 1.05
N ASP A 246 6.47 -23.91 -0.20
CA ASP A 246 6.91 -24.75 -1.30
C ASP A 246 8.14 -24.16 -2.00
N LYS A 247 9.31 -24.48 -1.48
CA LYS A 247 10.58 -24.01 -2.02
C LYS A 247 10.90 -24.50 -3.42
N LYS A 248 10.29 -25.59 -3.85
CA LYS A 248 10.50 -26.14 -5.19
C LYS A 248 9.90 -25.22 -6.25
N HIS A 249 8.74 -24.62 -5.97
CA HIS A 249 8.07 -23.70 -6.89
C HIS A 249 8.45 -22.24 -6.67
N SER A 250 8.66 -21.86 -5.40
CA SER A 250 8.87 -20.45 -5.02
C SER A 250 10.33 -20.05 -4.82
N GLY A 251 11.28 -20.99 -4.92
CA GLY A 251 12.69 -20.74 -4.61
C GLY A 251 13.01 -20.84 -3.12
N ASP A 252 14.28 -20.64 -2.75
CA ASP A 252 14.74 -20.63 -1.36
C ASP A 252 15.32 -19.27 -0.99
N HIS A 253 14.49 -18.36 -0.57
CA HIS A 253 14.87 -17.04 -0.12
C HIS A 253 14.25 -16.74 1.25
N LYS A 254 15.13 -16.37 2.18
CA LYS A 254 14.78 -16.15 3.59
C LYS A 254 14.63 -14.66 3.87
N LEU A 255 13.80 -14.34 4.85
CA LEU A 255 13.69 -12.98 5.34
C LEU A 255 15.07 -12.50 5.84
N GLY A 256 15.56 -11.36 5.30
CA GLY A 256 16.90 -10.85 5.55
C GLY A 256 18.00 -11.46 4.67
N GLY A 257 17.66 -12.35 3.74
CA GLY A 257 18.61 -13.02 2.83
C GLY A 257 19.13 -12.14 1.69
N GLY A 258 18.60 -10.94 1.51
CA GLY A 258 19.02 -10.00 0.46
C GLY A 258 17.92 -9.76 -0.58
N VAL A 259 18.31 -9.17 -1.70
CA VAL A 259 17.40 -8.82 -2.81
C VAL A 259 17.09 -10.07 -3.65
N VAL A 260 15.83 -10.24 -4.00
CA VAL A 260 15.37 -11.25 -4.96
C VAL A 260 15.22 -10.59 -6.32
N LEU A 261 15.85 -11.19 -7.35
CA LEU A 261 15.65 -10.79 -8.73
C LEU A 261 14.62 -11.74 -9.36
N SER A 262 13.49 -11.17 -9.74
CA SER A 262 12.45 -11.93 -10.46
C SER A 262 12.72 -11.89 -11.95
N LEU A 263 12.82 -13.08 -12.56
CA LEU A 263 12.94 -13.25 -14.01
C LEU A 263 11.68 -13.91 -14.52
N SER A 264 11.07 -13.32 -15.54
CA SER A 264 9.92 -13.91 -16.24
C SER A 264 10.25 -14.14 -17.72
N LEU A 265 9.42 -14.91 -18.41
CA LEU A 265 9.58 -15.17 -19.85
C LEU A 265 9.61 -13.90 -20.70
N ILE A 266 8.97 -12.82 -20.22
CA ILE A 266 9.00 -11.53 -20.94
C ILE A 266 10.39 -10.89 -20.94
N HIS A 267 11.24 -11.22 -19.96
CA HIS A 267 12.62 -10.73 -19.89
C HIS A 267 13.60 -11.57 -20.74
N ILE A 268 13.19 -12.77 -21.11
CA ILE A 268 13.97 -13.72 -21.91
C ILE A 268 13.62 -13.59 -23.37
#